data_5581bd3b9ae825795bca59905075c175
#
_entry.id   5581bd3b9ae825795bca59905075c175
#
_cell.length_a   1.000
_cell.length_b   1.000
_cell.length_c   1.000
_cell.angle_alpha   90.00
_cell.angle_beta   90.00
_cell.angle_gamma   90.00
#
_symmetry.space_group_name_H-M   'P 1'
#
loop_
_entity.id
_entity.type
_entity.pdbx_description
1 polymer ?
#
loop_
_entity_poly.entity_id
_entity_poly.type
_entity_poly.pdbx_seq_one_letter_code
_entity_poly.pdbx_strand_id
1 'polypeptide(L)'
;CYLFWIVNYILIARQGKKEVCQFFAADFISRLVCLACYLIYPTTNIRPVVEAEGFWNQVMIFLYRVDAADNLFPSIHCLVSWFCFAGLRKSNVPRWYRNASCVMALLVCISTLTTKQHVIIDVAGGVALAEICLWIAKKPRVWKTYEKLLDEIDGKLLLEGGSA
;
A
#
# COMPACT_ATOMS: atom_id res chain seq x y z
N CYS A 1 -10.38 0.77 -5.17
CA CYS A 1 -8.96 0.35 -5.01
C CYS A 1 -8.80 -0.90 -4.12
N TYR A 2 -9.63 -1.13 -3.09
CA TYR A 2 -9.46 -2.24 -2.14
C TYR A 2 -9.44 -3.62 -2.81
N LEU A 3 -10.38 -3.92 -3.71
CA LEU A 3 -10.40 -5.19 -4.43
C LEU A 3 -9.09 -5.41 -5.23
N PHE A 4 -8.61 -4.36 -5.88
CA PHE A 4 -7.34 -4.37 -6.59
C PHE A 4 -6.18 -4.71 -5.65
N TRP A 5 -6.13 -4.14 -4.45
CA TRP A 5 -5.11 -4.42 -3.45
C TRP A 5 -5.17 -5.88 -2.97
N ILE A 6 -6.36 -6.34 -2.57
CA ILE A 6 -6.54 -7.71 -2.06
C ILE A 6 -6.08 -8.74 -3.09
N VAL A 7 -6.53 -8.63 -4.34
CA VAL A 7 -6.14 -9.57 -5.40
C VAL A 7 -4.64 -9.58 -5.63
N ASN A 8 -4.00 -8.40 -5.69
CA ASN A 8 -2.56 -8.32 -5.92
C ASN A 8 -1.75 -8.84 -4.72
N TYR A 9 -2.15 -8.56 -3.48
CA TYR A 9 -1.48 -9.09 -2.29
C TYR A 9 -1.57 -10.61 -2.22
N ILE A 10 -2.72 -11.21 -2.60
CA ILE A 10 -2.86 -12.67 -2.71
C ILE A 10 -1.91 -13.24 -3.78
N LEU A 11 -1.82 -12.61 -4.94
CA LEU A 11 -0.92 -13.04 -6.01
C LEU A 11 0.55 -12.91 -5.60
N ILE A 12 0.90 -11.87 -4.86
CA ILE A 12 2.25 -11.67 -4.33
C ILE A 12 2.57 -12.72 -3.26
N ALA A 13 1.63 -13.03 -2.37
CA ALA A 13 1.80 -14.04 -1.33
C ALA A 13 1.99 -15.47 -1.88
N ARG A 14 1.63 -15.72 -3.13
CA ARG A 14 1.84 -17.00 -3.82
C ARG A 14 3.20 -17.14 -4.52
N GLN A 15 4.07 -16.13 -4.39
CA GLN A 15 5.42 -16.19 -4.94
C GLN A 15 6.37 -17.03 -4.05
N GLY A 16 7.63 -17.10 -4.40
CA GLY A 16 8.63 -17.78 -3.58
C GLY A 16 8.81 -17.11 -2.20
N LYS A 17 9.21 -17.91 -1.18
CA LYS A 17 9.35 -17.43 0.21
C LYS A 17 10.19 -16.15 0.31
N LYS A 18 11.30 -16.09 -0.44
CA LYS A 18 12.20 -14.94 -0.46
C LYS A 18 11.49 -13.68 -0.99
N GLU A 19 10.78 -13.77 -2.12
CA GLU A 19 10.07 -12.67 -2.74
C GLU A 19 8.96 -12.15 -1.82
N VAL A 20 8.24 -13.07 -1.20
CA VAL A 20 7.20 -12.78 -0.19
C VAL A 20 7.80 -12.05 1.01
N CYS A 21 8.88 -12.56 1.60
CA CYS A 21 9.55 -11.91 2.73
C CYS A 21 10.09 -10.52 2.36
N GLN A 22 10.66 -10.36 1.17
CA GLN A 22 11.13 -9.06 0.70
C GLN A 22 9.97 -8.05 0.55
N PHE A 23 8.86 -8.49 -0.02
CA PHE A 23 7.71 -7.64 -0.24
C PHE A 23 7.07 -7.21 1.10
N PHE A 24 6.77 -8.16 1.98
CA PHE A 24 6.11 -7.83 3.25
C PHE A 24 7.04 -7.08 4.21
N ALA A 25 8.35 -7.32 4.18
CA ALA A 25 9.31 -6.49 4.90
C ALA A 25 9.30 -5.04 4.40
N ALA A 26 9.23 -4.83 3.07
CA ALA A 26 9.13 -3.49 2.49
C ALA A 26 7.81 -2.80 2.89
N ASP A 27 6.68 -3.51 2.80
CA ASP A 27 5.37 -2.98 3.20
C ASP A 27 5.36 -2.62 4.69
N PHE A 28 5.86 -3.48 5.56
CA PHE A 28 5.97 -3.23 7.00
C PHE A 28 6.81 -1.98 7.32
N ILE A 29 8.02 -1.88 6.74
CA ILE A 29 8.89 -0.72 6.92
C ILE A 29 8.19 0.56 6.44
N SER A 30 7.51 0.51 5.31
CA SER A 30 6.81 1.67 4.77
C SER A 30 5.66 2.14 5.68
N ARG A 31 4.95 1.19 6.33
CA ARG A 31 3.90 1.52 7.31
C ARG A 31 4.48 2.23 8.55
N LEU A 32 5.63 1.77 9.03
CA LEU A 32 6.31 2.42 10.15
C LEU A 32 6.76 3.85 9.78
N VAL A 33 7.26 4.05 8.56
CA VAL A 33 7.62 5.39 8.08
C VAL A 33 6.38 6.28 7.94
N CYS A 34 5.28 5.79 7.37
CA CYS A 34 4.02 6.53 7.31
C CYS A 34 3.54 6.92 8.70
N LEU A 35 3.53 5.95 9.64
CA LEU A 35 3.13 6.22 11.02
C LEU A 35 4.00 7.32 11.65
N ALA A 36 5.32 7.25 11.49
CA ALA A 36 6.22 8.28 11.98
C ALA A 36 5.93 9.66 11.35
N CYS A 37 5.72 9.72 10.03
CA CYS A 37 5.34 10.96 9.36
C CYS A 37 4.04 11.54 9.91
N TYR A 38 3.01 10.72 10.11
CA TYR A 38 1.71 11.15 10.61
C TYR A 38 1.73 11.63 12.05
N LEU A 39 2.60 11.04 12.89
CA LEU A 39 2.76 11.46 14.29
C LEU A 39 3.59 12.74 14.42
N ILE A 40 4.63 12.90 13.59
CA ILE A 40 5.55 14.04 13.68
C ILE A 40 5.00 15.25 12.92
N TYR A 41 4.38 15.01 11.77
CA TYR A 41 3.90 16.05 10.87
C TYR A 41 2.49 15.73 10.34
N PRO A 42 1.46 15.85 11.19
CA PRO A 42 0.09 15.64 10.76
C PRO A 42 -0.30 16.67 9.69
N THR A 43 -0.72 16.20 8.54
CA THR A 43 -1.12 17.02 7.40
C THR A 43 -2.62 16.89 7.16
N THR A 44 -3.27 18.00 6.84
CA THR A 44 -4.69 18.06 6.52
C THR A 44 -4.93 18.78 5.21
N ASN A 45 -6.07 18.54 4.58
CA ASN A 45 -6.47 19.21 3.34
C ASN A 45 -7.88 19.77 3.45
N ILE A 46 -8.09 20.97 2.93
CA ILE A 46 -9.42 21.57 2.82
C ILE A 46 -10.05 21.05 1.53
N ARG A 47 -11.03 20.16 1.68
CA ARG A 47 -11.79 19.62 0.55
C ARG A 47 -12.90 20.58 0.12
N PRO A 48 -13.22 20.67 -1.17
CA PRO A 48 -14.33 21.48 -1.65
C PRO A 48 -15.65 20.94 -1.09
N VAL A 49 -16.57 21.84 -0.78
CA VAL A 49 -17.94 21.49 -0.41
C VAL A 49 -18.62 20.96 -1.67
N VAL A 50 -19.22 19.77 -1.57
CA VAL A 50 -19.94 19.12 -2.66
C VAL A 50 -21.44 19.26 -2.38
N GLU A 51 -22.20 19.84 -3.31
CA GLU A 51 -23.66 19.91 -3.23
C GLU A 51 -24.25 18.50 -3.35
N ALA A 52 -25.30 18.20 -2.54
CA ALA A 52 -25.87 16.86 -2.46
C ALA A 52 -26.76 16.46 -3.67
N GLU A 53 -26.74 17.23 -4.74
CA GLU A 53 -27.54 17.01 -5.93
C GLU A 53 -26.82 16.12 -6.95
N GLY A 54 -27.50 15.06 -7.38
CA GLY A 54 -27.01 14.14 -8.40
C GLY A 54 -26.18 12.96 -7.85
N PHE A 55 -26.17 11.87 -8.63
CA PHE A 55 -25.52 10.61 -8.24
C PHE A 55 -24.03 10.75 -7.94
N TRP A 56 -23.29 11.44 -8.81
CA TRP A 56 -21.83 11.58 -8.68
C TRP A 56 -21.43 12.41 -7.47
N ASN A 57 -22.21 13.42 -7.13
CA ASN A 57 -21.97 14.23 -5.95
C ASN A 57 -22.21 13.42 -4.67
N GLN A 58 -23.21 12.57 -4.65
CA GLN A 58 -23.45 11.66 -3.53
C GLN A 58 -22.31 10.64 -3.35
N VAL A 59 -21.76 10.11 -4.47
CA VAL A 59 -20.57 9.25 -4.44
C VAL A 59 -19.36 10.00 -3.89
N MET A 60 -19.17 11.26 -4.26
CA MET A 60 -18.07 12.08 -3.73
C MET A 60 -18.24 12.38 -2.24
N ILE A 61 -19.46 12.70 -1.79
CA ILE A 61 -19.75 12.91 -0.36
C ILE A 61 -19.48 11.62 0.43
N PHE A 62 -19.90 10.47 -0.09
CA PHE A 62 -19.61 9.18 0.53
C PHE A 62 -18.12 8.93 0.63
N LEU A 63 -17.38 9.18 -0.47
CA LEU A 63 -15.92 9.02 -0.51
C LEU A 63 -15.24 9.89 0.55
N TYR A 64 -15.65 11.15 0.69
CA TYR A 64 -15.10 12.08 1.66
C TYR A 64 -15.44 11.73 3.12
N ARG A 65 -16.53 11.00 3.34
CA ARG A 65 -16.90 10.50 4.68
C ARG A 65 -16.08 9.27 5.09
N VAL A 66 -15.80 8.38 4.12
CA VAL A 66 -15.05 7.14 4.38
C VAL A 66 -13.56 7.41 4.53
N ASP A 67 -13.04 8.37 3.78
CA ASP A 67 -11.63 8.73 3.77
C ASP A 67 -11.43 10.11 4.42
N ALA A 68 -10.91 10.13 5.64
CA ALA A 68 -10.66 11.37 6.37
C ALA A 68 -9.63 12.27 5.66
N ALA A 69 -9.76 13.60 5.83
CA ALA A 69 -8.83 14.57 5.23
C ALA A 69 -7.57 14.77 6.08
N ASP A 70 -7.10 13.72 6.75
CA ASP A 70 -6.00 13.75 7.70
C ASP A 70 -4.86 12.83 7.27
N ASN A 71 -3.65 13.13 7.72
CA ASN A 71 -2.47 12.29 7.49
C ASN A 71 -2.20 12.02 6.00
N LEU A 72 -2.08 13.08 5.23
CA LEU A 72 -2.02 13.03 3.77
C LEU A 72 -0.67 12.60 3.22
N PHE A 73 0.43 12.98 3.90
CA PHE A 73 1.79 12.71 3.43
C PHE A 73 2.49 11.63 4.27
N PRO A 74 3.05 10.61 3.64
CA PRO A 74 2.90 10.21 2.23
C PRO A 74 1.56 9.51 1.97
N SER A 75 1.03 9.56 0.75
CA SER A 75 -0.25 8.94 0.40
C SER A 75 -0.21 7.43 0.49
N ILE A 76 -0.98 6.84 1.44
CA ILE A 76 -1.13 5.38 1.56
C ILE A 76 -1.80 4.77 0.33
N HIS A 77 -2.78 5.45 -0.27
CA HIS A 77 -3.46 4.97 -1.47
C HIS A 77 -2.48 4.77 -2.63
N CYS A 78 -1.60 5.75 -2.85
CA CYS A 78 -0.59 5.68 -3.90
C CYS A 78 0.50 4.66 -3.56
N LEU A 79 0.95 4.61 -2.31
CA LEU A 79 1.95 3.67 -1.81
C LEU A 79 1.50 2.22 -2.01
N VAL A 80 0.32 1.85 -1.52
CA VAL A 80 -0.19 0.47 -1.62
C VAL A 80 -0.49 0.08 -3.07
N SER A 81 -1.06 1.00 -3.85
CA SER A 81 -1.32 0.74 -5.26
C SER A 81 -0.02 0.54 -6.05
N TRP A 82 1.02 1.30 -5.73
CA TRP A 82 2.33 1.11 -6.32
C TRP A 82 2.98 -0.20 -5.89
N PHE A 83 2.84 -0.60 -4.61
CA PHE A 83 3.28 -1.90 -4.13
C PHE A 83 2.64 -3.05 -4.89
N CYS A 84 1.35 -2.98 -5.21
CA CYS A 84 0.65 -3.98 -6.01
C CYS A 84 1.33 -4.20 -7.37
N PHE A 85 1.67 -3.13 -8.07
CA PHE A 85 2.40 -3.22 -9.34
C PHE A 85 3.85 -3.69 -9.13
N ALA A 86 4.56 -3.05 -8.20
CA ALA A 86 6.01 -3.28 -8.00
C ALA A 86 6.30 -4.70 -7.50
N GLY A 87 5.44 -5.28 -6.65
CA GLY A 87 5.54 -6.65 -6.15
C GLY A 87 5.32 -7.71 -7.24
N LEU A 88 4.55 -7.38 -8.28
CA LEU A 88 4.34 -8.28 -9.41
C LEU A 88 5.32 -8.08 -10.57
N ARG A 89 6.18 -7.08 -10.52
CA ARG A 89 7.07 -6.66 -11.63
C ARG A 89 7.96 -7.79 -12.14
N LYS A 90 8.40 -8.68 -11.24
CA LYS A 90 9.27 -9.83 -11.51
C LYS A 90 8.61 -11.19 -11.29
N SER A 91 7.31 -11.23 -11.05
CA SER A 91 6.56 -12.46 -10.83
C SER A 91 6.25 -13.19 -12.14
N ASN A 92 5.81 -14.45 -12.01
CA ASN A 92 5.42 -15.29 -13.13
C ASN A 92 4.00 -14.99 -13.68
N VAL A 93 3.34 -13.93 -13.19
CA VAL A 93 2.03 -13.55 -13.74
C VAL A 93 2.16 -13.07 -15.21
N PRO A 94 1.12 -13.25 -16.04
CA PRO A 94 1.14 -12.84 -17.44
C PRO A 94 1.49 -11.36 -17.62
N ARG A 95 2.19 -11.02 -18.70
CA ARG A 95 2.62 -9.64 -18.98
C ARG A 95 1.45 -8.66 -19.05
N TRP A 96 0.32 -9.09 -19.62
CA TRP A 96 -0.88 -8.26 -19.70
C TRP A 96 -1.38 -7.85 -18.31
N TYR A 97 -1.37 -8.79 -17.33
CA TYR A 97 -1.79 -8.51 -15.96
C TYR A 97 -0.85 -7.53 -15.24
N ARG A 98 0.46 -7.68 -15.41
CA ARG A 98 1.43 -6.72 -14.86
C ARG A 98 1.23 -5.32 -15.42
N ASN A 99 0.99 -5.21 -16.74
CA ASN A 99 0.71 -3.93 -17.37
C ASN A 99 -0.63 -3.34 -16.87
N ALA A 100 -1.67 -4.16 -16.75
CA ALA A 100 -2.94 -3.74 -16.17
C ALA A 100 -2.78 -3.27 -14.71
N SER A 101 -1.98 -3.98 -13.90
CA SER A 101 -1.68 -3.57 -12.53
C SER A 101 -0.93 -2.23 -12.47
N CYS A 102 0.00 -1.98 -13.40
CA CYS A 102 0.66 -0.67 -13.53
C CYS A 102 -0.34 0.44 -13.86
N VAL A 103 -1.18 0.22 -14.88
CA VAL A 103 -2.21 1.17 -15.27
C VAL A 103 -3.18 1.46 -14.12
N MET A 104 -3.62 0.43 -13.40
CA MET A 104 -4.49 0.59 -12.23
C MET A 104 -3.82 1.39 -11.11
N ALA A 105 -2.54 1.14 -10.82
CA ALA A 105 -1.79 1.92 -9.84
C ALA A 105 -1.71 3.41 -10.23
N LEU A 106 -1.44 3.70 -11.50
CA LEU A 106 -1.43 5.07 -12.03
C LEU A 106 -2.82 5.72 -11.98
N LEU A 107 -3.87 4.97 -12.33
CA LEU A 107 -5.25 5.46 -12.23
C LEU A 107 -5.64 5.80 -10.79
N VAL A 108 -5.22 5.02 -9.80
CA VAL A 108 -5.42 5.36 -8.39
C VAL A 108 -4.69 6.65 -8.05
N CYS A 109 -3.43 6.82 -8.45
CA CYS A 109 -2.67 8.06 -8.23
C CYS A 109 -3.38 9.28 -8.85
N ILE A 110 -3.85 9.18 -10.09
CA ILE A 110 -4.60 10.24 -10.77
C ILE A 110 -5.93 10.50 -10.04
N SER A 111 -6.63 9.45 -9.66
CA SER A 111 -7.92 9.55 -8.94
C SER A 111 -7.78 10.33 -7.64
N THR A 112 -6.75 10.09 -6.84
CA THR A 112 -6.54 10.81 -5.57
C THR A 112 -6.30 12.32 -5.77
N LEU A 113 -5.70 12.70 -6.90
CA LEU A 113 -5.51 14.12 -7.29
C LEU A 113 -6.81 14.74 -7.79
N THR A 114 -7.54 14.06 -8.68
CA THR A 114 -8.78 14.59 -9.26
C THR A 114 -9.91 14.68 -8.25
N THR A 115 -9.96 13.77 -7.29
CA THR A 115 -10.92 13.82 -6.18
C THR A 115 -10.48 14.73 -5.03
N LYS A 116 -9.38 15.48 -5.17
CA LYS A 116 -8.86 16.41 -4.16
C LYS A 116 -8.57 15.77 -2.80
N GLN A 117 -8.30 14.47 -2.78
CA GLN A 117 -7.89 13.75 -1.57
C GLN A 117 -6.42 14.02 -1.22
N HIS A 118 -5.55 14.11 -2.23
CA HIS A 118 -4.12 14.34 -2.09
C HIS A 118 -3.62 15.43 -3.04
N VAL A 119 -2.44 15.95 -2.73
CA VAL A 119 -1.66 16.82 -3.62
C VAL A 119 -0.51 16.05 -4.26
N ILE A 120 0.13 16.62 -5.28
CA ILE A 120 1.15 15.92 -6.08
C ILE A 120 2.32 15.42 -5.21
N ILE A 121 2.70 16.16 -4.19
CA ILE A 121 3.80 15.78 -3.29
C ILE A 121 3.47 14.52 -2.49
N ASP A 122 2.22 14.32 -2.07
CA ASP A 122 1.78 13.14 -1.33
C ASP A 122 1.87 11.89 -2.22
N VAL A 123 1.45 12.03 -3.48
CA VAL A 123 1.53 10.97 -4.49
C VAL A 123 2.98 10.58 -4.76
N ALA A 124 3.83 11.58 -5.03
CA ALA A 124 5.25 11.37 -5.27
C ALA A 124 5.93 10.73 -4.04
N GLY A 125 5.60 11.21 -2.83
CA GLY A 125 6.08 10.65 -1.57
C GLY A 125 5.69 9.20 -1.38
N GLY A 126 4.43 8.84 -1.65
CA GLY A 126 3.94 7.45 -1.55
C GLY A 126 4.65 6.50 -2.53
N VAL A 127 4.77 6.89 -3.79
CA VAL A 127 5.47 6.10 -4.82
C VAL A 127 6.97 5.96 -4.51
N ALA A 128 7.63 7.06 -4.15
CA ALA A 128 9.06 7.05 -3.81
C ALA A 128 9.33 6.18 -2.57
N LEU A 129 8.51 6.30 -1.53
CA LEU A 129 8.62 5.48 -0.33
C LEU A 129 8.49 3.99 -0.65
N ALA A 130 7.54 3.59 -1.52
CA ALA A 130 7.40 2.21 -1.95
C ALA A 130 8.67 1.68 -2.62
N GLU A 131 9.25 2.42 -3.57
CA GLU A 131 10.49 1.99 -4.27
C GLU A 131 11.70 1.93 -3.32
N ILE A 132 11.83 2.92 -2.42
CA ILE A 132 12.92 2.94 -1.43
C ILE A 132 12.80 1.74 -0.50
N CYS A 133 11.62 1.45 0.04
CA CYS A 133 11.41 0.31 0.94
C CYS A 133 11.64 -1.03 0.22
N LEU A 134 11.20 -1.19 -1.03
CA LEU A 134 11.48 -2.36 -1.84
C LEU A 134 12.98 -2.53 -2.11
N TRP A 135 13.70 -1.44 -2.33
CA TRP A 135 15.16 -1.48 -2.50
C TRP A 135 15.86 -1.88 -1.20
N ILE A 136 15.45 -1.33 -0.05
CA ILE A 136 15.97 -1.67 1.27
C ILE A 136 15.71 -3.15 1.59
N ALA A 137 14.50 -3.62 1.38
CA ALA A 137 14.09 -4.99 1.68
C ALA A 137 14.80 -6.06 0.84
N LYS A 138 15.37 -5.70 -0.33
CA LYS A 138 16.22 -6.62 -1.10
C LYS A 138 17.55 -6.92 -0.44
N LYS A 139 17.98 -6.12 0.54
CA LYS A 139 19.24 -6.37 1.27
C LYS A 139 19.10 -7.65 2.11
N PRO A 140 20.08 -8.59 2.03
CA PRO A 140 19.98 -9.90 2.72
C PRO A 140 19.73 -9.79 4.22
N ARG A 141 20.28 -8.77 4.88
CA ARG A 141 20.07 -8.54 6.32
C ARG A 141 18.60 -8.25 6.64
N VAL A 142 17.91 -7.48 5.81
CA VAL A 142 16.54 -7.03 6.08
C VAL A 142 15.55 -8.17 5.92
N TRP A 143 15.48 -8.79 4.73
CA TRP A 143 14.46 -9.83 4.50
C TRP A 143 14.73 -11.12 5.31
N LYS A 144 15.99 -11.47 5.59
CA LYS A 144 16.30 -12.62 6.46
C LYS A 144 15.95 -12.37 7.91
N THR A 145 16.09 -11.14 8.41
CA THR A 145 15.62 -10.78 9.76
C THR A 145 14.11 -10.87 9.84
N TYR A 146 13.40 -10.39 8.81
CA TYR A 146 11.95 -10.49 8.72
C TYR A 146 11.48 -11.95 8.61
N GLU A 147 12.16 -12.78 7.83
CA GLU A 147 11.91 -14.22 7.72
C GLU A 147 12.03 -14.93 9.08
N LYS A 148 13.12 -14.67 9.81
CA LYS A 148 13.30 -15.23 11.16
C LYS A 148 12.18 -14.82 12.12
N LEU A 149 11.78 -13.55 12.08
CA LEU A 149 10.69 -13.06 12.92
C LEU A 149 9.37 -13.79 12.61
N LEU A 150 9.07 -14.03 11.35
CA LEU A 150 7.88 -14.79 10.95
C LEU A 150 7.96 -16.25 11.41
N ASP A 151 9.11 -16.90 11.23
CA ASP A 151 9.31 -18.29 11.63
C ASP A 151 9.20 -18.45 13.18
N GLU A 152 9.65 -17.46 13.96
CA GLU A 152 9.47 -17.44 15.43
C GLU A 152 8.02 -17.27 15.85
N ILE A 153 7.26 -16.41 15.15
CA ILE A 153 5.82 -16.21 15.41
C ILE A 153 5.04 -17.48 15.09
N ASP A 154 5.31 -18.09 13.94
CA ASP A 154 4.65 -19.31 13.49
C ASP A 154 4.93 -20.48 14.45
N GLY A 155 6.18 -20.63 14.89
CA GLY A 155 6.57 -21.63 15.90
C GLY A 155 5.83 -21.45 17.24
N LYS A 156 5.61 -20.22 17.70
CA LYS A 156 4.86 -19.94 18.94
C LYS A 156 3.37 -20.26 18.79
N LEU A 157 2.76 -19.88 17.66
CA LEU A 157 1.35 -20.17 17.38
C LEU A 157 1.06 -21.67 17.31
N LEU A 158 1.97 -22.46 16.75
CA LEU A 158 1.85 -23.92 16.69
C LEU A 158 1.96 -24.57 18.07
N LEU A 159 2.79 -24.02 18.97
CA LEU A 159 2.92 -24.52 20.35
C LEU A 159 1.70 -24.20 21.21
N GLU A 160 1.08 -23.05 21.03
CA GLU A 160 -0.13 -22.66 21.76
C GLU A 160 -1.39 -23.36 21.22
N GLY A 161 -1.48 -23.64 19.91
CA GLY A 161 -2.60 -24.36 19.29
C GLY A 161 -2.60 -25.88 19.53
N GLY A 162 -1.49 -26.46 19.98
CA GLY A 162 -1.37 -27.89 20.30
C GLY A 162 -1.71 -28.27 21.76
N SER A 163 -2.08 -27.29 22.59
CA SER A 163 -2.42 -27.49 24.01
C SER A 163 -3.92 -27.34 24.33
N ALA A 164 -4.80 -27.36 23.32
CA ALA A 164 -6.24 -27.27 23.48
C ALA A 164 -6.94 -28.61 23.20
#